data_6a14fc6c196265352e4ba1598382691a
#
_entry.id   6a14fc6c196265352e4ba1598382691a
#
_cell.length_a   1.000
_cell.length_b   1.000
_cell.length_c   1.000
_cell.angle_alpha   90.00
_cell.angle_beta   90.00
_cell.angle_gamma   90.00
#
_symmetry.space_group_name_H-M   'P 1'
#
loop_
_entity.id
_entity.type
_entity.pdbx_description
1 polymer ?
#
loop_
_entity_poly.entity_id
_entity_poly.type
_entity_poly.pdbx_seq_one_letter_code
_entity_poly.pdbx_strand_id
1 'polypeptide(L)'
;MEIGNLIRMANRIGQFFEAMPDRQEALEGVANHIHKFWEPRMRNELLGFLDQSPDGDAGTERLHPLVLDAVTQNRQRLTPIARVA
;
A
#
# COMPACT_ATOMS: atom_id res chain seq x y z
N MET A 1 -13.17 -3.67 -5.66
CA MET A 1 -13.34 -2.67 -4.60
C MET A 1 -12.97 -1.30 -5.15
N GLU A 2 -13.70 -0.29 -4.77
CA GLU A 2 -13.42 1.07 -5.23
C GLU A 2 -12.07 1.55 -4.70
N ILE A 3 -11.30 2.25 -5.56
CA ILE A 3 -9.94 2.68 -5.21
C ILE A 3 -9.93 3.62 -3.99
N GLY A 4 -10.92 4.48 -3.86
CA GLY A 4 -11.00 5.38 -2.71
C GLY A 4 -11.08 4.62 -1.39
N ASN A 5 -11.81 3.52 -1.35
CA ASN A 5 -11.91 2.67 -0.17
C ASN A 5 -10.56 2.01 0.14
N LEU A 6 -9.85 1.54 -0.89
CA LEU A 6 -8.52 0.94 -0.68
C LEU A 6 -7.55 1.96 -0.12
N ILE A 7 -7.59 3.18 -0.63
CA ILE A 7 -6.72 4.25 -0.14
C ILE A 7 -7.03 4.56 1.32
N ARG A 8 -8.31 4.66 1.67
CA ARG A 8 -8.69 4.91 3.07
C ARG A 8 -8.23 3.80 3.99
N MET A 9 -8.37 2.54 3.57
CA MET A 9 -7.90 1.41 4.35
C MET A 9 -6.39 1.44 4.53
N ALA A 10 -5.67 1.72 3.44
CA ALA A 10 -4.21 1.82 3.49
C ALA A 10 -3.77 2.98 4.40
N ASN A 11 -4.48 4.09 4.34
CA ASN A 11 -4.16 5.26 5.15
C ASN A 11 -4.32 4.99 6.65
N ARG A 12 -5.28 4.15 7.03
CA ARG A 12 -5.42 3.75 8.44
C ARG A 12 -4.20 2.97 8.91
N ILE A 13 -3.66 2.12 8.05
CA ILE A 13 -2.42 1.40 8.36
C ILE A 13 -1.28 2.40 8.54
N GLY A 14 -1.18 3.36 7.62
CA GLY A 14 -0.17 4.41 7.70
C GLY A 14 -0.26 5.22 8.99
N GLN A 15 -1.47 5.59 9.39
CA GLN A 15 -1.69 6.35 10.61
C GLN A 15 -1.22 5.59 11.84
N PHE A 16 -1.43 4.27 11.86
CA PHE A 16 -0.97 3.45 12.98
C PHE A 16 0.56 3.43 13.03
N PHE A 17 1.21 3.17 11.92
CA PHE A 17 2.66 2.99 11.91
C PHE A 17 3.44 4.31 11.94
N GLU A 18 2.83 5.43 11.54
CA GLU A 18 3.55 6.72 11.56
C GLU A 18 3.95 7.15 12.99
N ALA A 19 3.30 6.57 14.00
CA ALA A 19 3.66 6.84 15.40
C ALA A 19 4.98 6.21 15.82
N MET A 20 5.52 5.27 15.03
CA MET A 20 6.79 4.63 15.34
C MET A 20 7.95 5.60 15.16
N PRO A 21 8.90 5.66 16.13
CA PRO A 21 10.01 6.60 16.05
C PRO A 21 10.95 6.34 14.87
N ASP A 22 11.16 5.06 14.52
CA ASP A 22 12.06 4.67 13.45
C ASP A 22 11.28 4.54 12.15
N ARG A 23 11.64 5.35 11.16
CA ARG A 23 10.94 5.36 9.87
C ARG A 23 11.09 4.02 9.13
N GLN A 24 12.27 3.39 9.20
CA GLN A 24 12.46 2.11 8.53
C GLN A 24 11.57 1.03 9.14
N GLU A 25 11.39 1.03 10.45
CA GLU A 25 10.46 0.12 11.09
C GLU A 25 9.02 0.42 10.71
N ALA A 26 8.67 1.68 10.58
CA ALA A 26 7.33 2.09 10.16
C ALA A 26 7.04 1.61 8.73
N LEU A 27 7.99 1.82 7.81
CA LEU A 27 7.86 1.37 6.43
C LEU A 27 7.70 -0.15 6.35
N GLU A 28 8.52 -0.87 7.10
CA GLU A 28 8.44 -2.33 7.16
C GLU A 28 7.11 -2.79 7.73
N GLY A 29 6.63 -2.11 8.76
CA GLY A 29 5.34 -2.42 9.37
C GLY A 29 4.20 -2.30 8.39
N VAL A 30 4.15 -1.20 7.63
CA VAL A 30 3.12 -0.99 6.62
C VAL A 30 3.18 -2.09 5.55
N ALA A 31 4.37 -2.32 4.99
CA ALA A 31 4.53 -3.31 3.93
C ALA A 31 4.17 -4.71 4.40
N ASN A 32 4.62 -5.09 5.58
CA ASN A 32 4.33 -6.40 6.15
C ASN A 32 2.83 -6.58 6.39
N HIS A 33 2.17 -5.54 6.90
CA HIS A 33 0.73 -5.61 7.16
C HIS A 33 -0.06 -5.83 5.87
N ILE A 34 0.24 -5.05 4.85
CA ILE A 34 -0.43 -5.20 3.55
C ILE A 34 -0.14 -6.58 2.96
N HIS A 35 1.12 -7.02 3.02
CA HIS A 35 1.50 -8.32 2.49
C HIS A 35 0.76 -9.47 3.16
N LYS A 36 0.59 -9.40 4.48
CA LYS A 36 -0.02 -10.48 5.24
C LYS A 36 -1.55 -10.48 5.20
N PHE A 37 -2.16 -9.29 5.22
CA PHE A 37 -3.60 -9.20 5.47
C PHE A 37 -4.42 -8.78 4.27
N TRP A 38 -3.83 -8.18 3.25
CA TRP A 38 -4.55 -7.82 2.05
C TRP A 38 -4.56 -8.98 1.07
N GLU A 39 -5.75 -9.27 0.52
CA GLU A 39 -5.87 -10.29 -0.51
C GLU A 39 -5.07 -9.89 -1.76
N PRO A 40 -4.63 -10.88 -2.57
CA PRO A 40 -3.89 -10.58 -3.80
C PRO A 40 -4.61 -9.59 -4.72
N ARG A 41 -5.94 -9.69 -4.82
CA ARG A 41 -6.71 -8.77 -5.66
C ARG A 41 -6.58 -7.33 -5.18
N MET A 42 -6.64 -7.12 -3.86
CA MET A 42 -6.53 -5.79 -3.29
C MET A 42 -5.14 -5.21 -3.53
N ARG A 43 -4.11 -6.03 -3.38
CA ARG A 43 -2.75 -5.59 -3.65
C ARG A 43 -2.56 -5.23 -5.12
N ASN A 44 -3.11 -6.03 -6.03
CA ASN A 44 -3.06 -5.74 -7.46
C ASN A 44 -3.77 -4.44 -7.81
N GLU A 45 -4.92 -4.18 -7.20
CA GLU A 45 -5.65 -2.95 -7.45
C GLU A 45 -4.86 -1.72 -6.99
N LEU A 46 -4.23 -1.80 -5.82
CA LEU A 46 -3.40 -0.71 -5.32
C LEU A 46 -2.19 -0.47 -6.23
N LEU A 47 -1.50 -1.54 -6.60
CA LEU A 47 -0.33 -1.42 -7.47
C LEU A 47 -0.69 -0.89 -8.86
N GLY A 48 -1.81 -1.36 -9.41
CA GLY A 48 -2.30 -0.86 -10.69
C GLY A 48 -2.67 0.61 -10.64
N PHE A 49 -3.28 1.04 -9.54
CA PHE A 49 -3.56 2.46 -9.33
C PHE A 49 -2.25 3.29 -9.32
N LEU A 50 -1.23 2.81 -8.62
CA LEU A 50 0.04 3.51 -8.54
C LEU A 50 0.78 3.54 -9.88
N ASP A 51 0.55 2.57 -10.75
CA ASP A 51 1.08 2.61 -12.11
C ASP A 51 0.52 3.79 -12.91
N GLN A 52 -0.75 4.13 -12.67
CA GLN A 52 -1.42 5.26 -13.33
C GLN A 52 -1.17 6.58 -12.60
N SER A 53 -1.02 6.53 -11.29
CA SER A 53 -0.87 7.71 -10.44
C SER A 53 0.26 7.49 -9.44
N PRO A 54 1.52 7.63 -9.88
CA PRO A 54 2.67 7.32 -9.02
C PRO A 54 2.76 8.17 -7.76
N ASP A 55 2.10 9.32 -7.72
CA ASP A 55 2.07 10.19 -6.54
C ASP A 55 1.01 9.76 -5.51
N GLY A 56 0.22 8.73 -5.83
CA GLY A 56 -0.79 8.22 -4.92
C GLY A 56 -2.04 9.09 -4.80
N ASP A 57 -2.25 10.01 -5.74
CA ASP A 57 -3.38 10.93 -5.70
C ASP A 57 -4.49 10.41 -6.63
N ALA A 58 -5.63 10.06 -6.04
CA ALA A 58 -6.80 9.61 -6.79
C ALA A 58 -7.83 10.73 -7.01
N GLY A 59 -7.49 11.96 -6.69
CA GLY A 59 -8.37 13.10 -6.83
C GLY A 59 -9.17 13.38 -5.56
N THR A 60 -10.01 12.44 -5.13
CA THR A 60 -10.81 12.57 -3.92
C THR A 60 -10.10 12.05 -2.68
N GLU A 61 -9.19 11.09 -2.86
CA GLU A 61 -8.42 10.50 -1.78
C GLU A 61 -6.96 10.50 -2.18
N ARG A 62 -6.07 10.70 -1.21
CA ARG A 62 -4.63 10.66 -1.46
C ARG A 62 -3.98 9.67 -0.50
N LEU A 63 -3.06 8.88 -1.03
CA LEU A 63 -2.35 7.90 -0.22
C LEU A 63 -1.39 8.60 0.75
N HIS A 64 -1.42 8.17 2.01
CA HIS A 64 -0.53 8.66 3.06
C HIS A 64 0.93 8.51 2.60
N PRO A 65 1.78 9.53 2.79
CA PRO A 65 3.18 9.46 2.31
C PRO A 65 3.94 8.23 2.80
N LEU A 66 3.74 7.83 4.04
CA LEU A 66 4.39 6.64 4.59
C LEU A 66 3.96 5.39 3.83
N VAL A 67 2.68 5.27 3.51
CA VAL A 67 2.16 4.13 2.76
C VAL A 67 2.69 4.15 1.33
N LEU A 68 2.71 5.31 0.69
CA LEU A 68 3.24 5.44 -0.66
C LEU A 68 4.69 4.98 -0.73
N ASP A 69 5.51 5.43 0.21
CA ASP A 69 6.91 5.03 0.27
C ASP A 69 7.05 3.53 0.53
N ALA A 70 6.28 3.00 1.49
CA ALA A 70 6.34 1.59 1.84
C ALA A 70 5.98 0.71 0.66
N VAL A 71 4.91 1.03 -0.05
CA VAL A 71 4.45 0.24 -1.20
C VAL A 71 5.43 0.36 -2.36
N THR A 72 5.91 1.57 -2.64
CA THR A 72 6.85 1.80 -3.73
C THR A 72 8.16 1.04 -3.50
N GLN A 73 8.69 1.07 -2.28
CA GLN A 73 9.94 0.39 -1.94
C GLN A 73 9.79 -1.13 -1.87
N ASN A 74 8.58 -1.63 -1.66
CA ASN A 74 8.31 -3.05 -1.51
C ASN A 74 7.41 -3.60 -2.61
N ARG A 75 7.41 -2.97 -3.77
CA ARG A 75 6.54 -3.34 -4.87
C ARG A 75 6.67 -4.82 -5.24
N GLN A 76 7.89 -5.32 -5.33
CA GLN A 76 8.13 -6.71 -5.70
C GLN A 76 7.55 -7.67 -4.67
N ARG A 77 7.74 -7.35 -3.39
CA ARG A 77 7.21 -8.15 -2.28
C ARG A 77 5.69 -8.16 -2.26
N LEU A 78 5.06 -7.06 -2.64
CA LEU A 78 3.60 -6.91 -2.59
C LEU A 78 2.91 -7.40 -3.86
N THR A 79 3.65 -7.60 -4.94
CA THR A 79 3.10 -8.15 -6.18
C THR A 79 2.73 -9.60 -5.95
N PRO A 80 1.46 -9.97 -6.17
CA PRO A 80 1.05 -11.36 -6.01
C PRO A 80 1.81 -12.26 -6.97
N ILE A 81 2.15 -13.47 -6.50
CA ILE A 81 2.83 -14.46 -7.33
C ILE A 81 1.82 -15.03 -8.31
N ALA A 82 2.13 -14.90 -9.61
CA ALA A 82 1.31 -15.50 -10.64
C ALA A 82 1.44 -17.02 -10.58
N ARG A 83 0.31 -17.73 -10.51
CA ARG A 83 0.33 -19.18 -10.57
C ARG A 83 0.32 -19.61 -12.00
N VAL A 84 1.29 -20.43 -12.35
CA VAL A 84 1.31 -21.10 -13.65
C VAL A 84 0.56 -22.41 -13.45
N ALA A 85 -0.49 -22.58 -14.20
CA ALA A 85 -1.30 -23.80 -14.13
C ALA A 85 -0.51 -24.98 -14.68
#